data_1b595451e6202569ed705f94ac54a7c0
#
_entry.id   1b595451e6202569ed705f94ac54a7c0
#
_cell.length_a   1.000
_cell.length_b   1.000
_cell.length_c   1.000
_cell.angle_alpha   90.00
_cell.angle_beta   90.00
_cell.angle_gamma   90.00
#
_symmetry.space_group_name_H-M   'P 1'
#
loop_
_entity.id
_entity.type
_entity.pdbx_description
1 polymer ?
#
loop_
_entity_poly.entity_id
_entity_poly.type
_entity_poly.pdbx_seq_one_letter_code
_entity_poly.pdbx_strand_id
1 'polypeptide(L)'
;MADKVRQFTIYRIKNLDRAEQEYYRTLQRTLDKIEDDVIKLAGRELPTQAGKLIELQSAIAIRPKIRTILQTEFLGWANTVTKKGFNRQAKRIERAFKAIGNIPVEFQELTKGDLQLIRNLKLQTFTQFKDISNTFTKRLADKVYQNTLVGREFVELEKELRQTINGIYSKSDDREAQKLVSFIKANKNKKSMQSEVDKAVATLQSKFARDRAGDNMLKYSSQLLNDGLREFDAQVNAKKSFDAGLTFIKYFGDIIPTTRQICRDVLNGRYRKRKSNLFTIEEVRQLWQRQSWSGKKSGDPLVVRGGYNCRHQWTYVNPDWYDKEGNLII
;
A
#
# COMPACT_ATOMS: atom_id res chain seq x y z
N MET A 1 6.01 -9.78 30.54
CA MET A 1 6.65 -10.01 29.21
C MET A 1 5.64 -10.00 28.05
N ALA A 2 4.53 -10.75 28.12
CA ALA A 2 3.48 -10.72 27.08
C ALA A 2 2.94 -9.32 26.79
N ASP A 3 2.84 -8.46 27.78
CA ASP A 3 2.39 -7.08 27.61
C ASP A 3 3.39 -6.25 26.79
N LYS A 4 4.69 -6.45 26.97
CA LYS A 4 5.74 -5.81 26.15
C LYS A 4 5.66 -6.24 24.68
N VAL A 5 5.45 -7.52 24.40
CA VAL A 5 5.28 -8.03 23.03
C VAL A 5 4.02 -7.46 22.38
N ARG A 6 2.91 -7.38 23.14
CA ARG A 6 1.67 -6.75 22.68
C ARG A 6 1.88 -5.27 22.39
N GLN A 7 2.46 -4.52 23.31
CA GLN A 7 2.79 -3.09 23.13
C GLN A 7 3.69 -2.87 21.92
N PHE A 8 4.70 -3.73 21.75
CA PHE A 8 5.57 -3.70 20.59
C PHE A 8 4.80 -3.91 19.27
N THR A 9 3.90 -4.88 19.24
CA THR A 9 3.12 -5.15 18.01
C THR A 9 2.22 -3.97 17.66
N ILE A 10 1.53 -3.39 18.65
CA ILE A 10 0.71 -2.18 18.47
C ILE A 10 1.58 -1.01 17.96
N TYR A 11 2.75 -0.81 18.55
CA TYR A 11 3.69 0.22 18.12
C TYR A 11 4.13 -0.01 16.65
N ARG A 12 4.43 -1.25 16.27
CA ARG A 12 4.80 -1.63 14.91
C ARG A 12 3.70 -1.29 13.90
N ILE A 13 2.46 -1.70 14.18
CA ILE A 13 1.30 -1.42 13.31
C ILE A 13 1.09 0.09 13.15
N LYS A 14 1.08 0.85 14.24
CA LYS A 14 0.94 2.32 14.20
C LYS A 14 2.04 3.00 13.38
N ASN A 15 3.27 2.50 13.46
CA ASN A 15 4.37 3.04 12.67
C ASN A 15 4.27 2.70 11.19
N LEU A 16 3.75 1.53 10.84
CA LEU A 16 3.46 1.17 9.45
C LEU A 16 2.37 2.08 8.88
N ASP A 17 1.26 2.26 9.61
CA ASP A 17 0.17 3.15 9.18
C ASP A 17 0.65 4.60 8.96
N ARG A 18 1.50 5.12 9.86
CA ARG A 18 2.10 6.45 9.69
C ARG A 18 3.02 6.53 8.47
N ALA A 19 3.84 5.52 8.25
CA ALA A 19 4.73 5.46 7.10
C ALA A 19 3.95 5.39 5.78
N GLU A 20 2.89 4.57 5.74
CA GLU A 20 1.99 4.50 4.58
C GLU A 20 1.36 5.86 4.27
N GLN A 21 0.82 6.55 5.28
CA GLN A 21 0.22 7.87 5.10
C GLN A 21 1.23 8.92 4.63
N GLU A 22 2.46 8.94 5.20
CA GLU A 22 3.53 9.84 4.81
C GLU A 22 3.90 9.63 3.33
N TYR A 23 4.17 8.38 2.93
CA TYR A 23 4.57 8.08 1.56
C TYR A 23 3.42 8.18 0.57
N TYR A 24 2.19 7.91 0.97
CA TYR A 24 1.03 8.14 0.13
C TYR A 24 0.84 9.62 -0.22
N ARG A 25 0.99 10.51 0.75
CA ARG A 25 0.93 11.98 0.51
C ARG A 25 2.03 12.44 -0.45
N THR A 26 3.24 11.91 -0.31
CA THR A 26 4.33 12.24 -1.24
C THR A 26 4.10 11.64 -2.63
N LEU A 27 3.51 10.44 -2.72
CA LEU A 27 3.09 9.83 -3.98
C LEU A 27 2.08 10.72 -4.71
N GLN A 28 1.03 11.17 -4.01
CA GLN A 28 0.02 12.06 -4.62
C GLN A 28 0.65 13.31 -5.21
N ARG A 29 1.52 14.00 -4.46
CA ARG A 29 2.22 15.19 -4.95
C ARG A 29 3.10 14.88 -6.17
N THR A 30 3.76 13.74 -6.18
CA THR A 30 4.59 13.30 -7.31
C THR A 30 3.72 13.05 -8.54
N LEU A 31 2.58 12.39 -8.37
CA LEU A 31 1.66 12.12 -9.49
C LEU A 31 0.97 13.37 -10.00
N ASP A 32 0.61 14.31 -9.13
CA ASP A 32 0.09 15.64 -9.53
C ASP A 32 1.11 16.38 -10.40
N LYS A 33 2.40 16.36 -9.99
CA LYS A 33 3.47 16.94 -10.79
C LYS A 33 3.64 16.25 -12.14
N ILE A 34 3.63 14.91 -12.16
CA ILE A 34 3.70 14.12 -13.41
C ILE A 34 2.54 14.46 -14.32
N GLU A 35 1.33 14.57 -13.79
CA GLU A 35 0.13 14.95 -14.53
C GLU A 35 0.31 16.31 -15.20
N ASP A 36 0.72 17.33 -14.42
CA ASP A 36 0.96 18.67 -14.95
C ASP A 36 2.06 18.68 -16.02
N ASP A 37 3.17 17.96 -15.80
CA ASP A 37 4.30 17.91 -16.73
C ASP A 37 3.93 17.16 -18.03
N VAL A 38 3.16 16.08 -17.95
CA VAL A 38 2.69 15.32 -19.15
C VAL A 38 1.70 16.14 -19.95
N ILE A 39 0.77 16.85 -19.30
CA ILE A 39 -0.20 17.72 -19.97
C ILE A 39 0.49 18.91 -20.66
N LYS A 40 1.41 19.58 -19.96
CA LYS A 40 2.22 20.65 -20.54
C LYS A 40 3.05 20.17 -21.72
N LEU A 41 3.66 18.98 -21.59
CA LEU A 41 4.39 18.36 -22.70
C LEU A 41 3.47 18.13 -23.89
N ALA A 42 2.27 17.53 -23.68
CA ALA A 42 1.32 17.28 -24.76
C ALA A 42 0.85 18.59 -25.41
N GLY A 43 0.53 19.62 -24.63
CA GLY A 43 0.12 20.94 -25.16
C GLY A 43 1.19 21.66 -25.96
N ARG A 44 2.47 21.41 -25.65
CA ARG A 44 3.59 22.01 -26.38
C ARG A 44 3.95 21.25 -27.66
N GLU A 45 3.88 19.93 -27.63
CA GLU A 45 4.40 19.06 -28.69
C GLU A 45 3.33 18.64 -29.71
N LEU A 46 2.05 18.72 -29.36
CA LEU A 46 0.97 18.29 -30.22
C LEU A 46 0.30 19.49 -30.91
N PRO A 47 0.49 19.66 -32.21
CA PRO A 47 -0.20 20.69 -32.97
C PRO A 47 -1.71 20.49 -32.95
N THR A 48 -2.46 21.59 -32.85
CA THR A 48 -3.91 21.58 -32.92
C THR A 48 -4.41 22.56 -33.98
N GLN A 49 -5.52 22.19 -34.66
CA GLN A 49 -6.28 23.07 -35.54
C GLN A 49 -7.74 23.10 -35.04
N ALA A 50 -8.25 24.28 -34.79
CA ALA A 50 -9.57 24.48 -34.16
C ALA A 50 -9.78 23.61 -32.90
N GLY A 51 -8.72 23.47 -32.05
CA GLY A 51 -8.73 22.66 -30.83
C GLY A 51 -8.56 21.17 -31.05
N LYS A 52 -8.58 20.67 -32.27
CA LYS A 52 -8.44 19.25 -32.59
C LYS A 52 -6.99 18.87 -32.87
N LEU A 53 -6.58 17.70 -32.39
CA LEU A 53 -5.25 17.12 -32.64
C LEU A 53 -5.13 16.70 -34.11
N ILE A 54 -4.03 17.09 -34.77
CA ILE A 54 -3.89 16.92 -36.23
C ILE A 54 -2.65 16.15 -36.67
N GLU A 55 -1.63 15.98 -35.82
CA GLU A 55 -0.34 15.43 -36.25
C GLU A 55 0.04 14.15 -35.51
N LEU A 56 -0.08 13.03 -36.23
CA LEU A 56 0.19 11.71 -35.68
C LEU A 56 1.70 11.48 -35.42
N GLN A 57 2.58 12.10 -36.16
CA GLN A 57 4.03 11.93 -36.01
C GLN A 57 4.52 12.52 -34.70
N SER A 58 4.01 13.67 -34.29
CA SER A 58 4.26 14.27 -32.97
C SER A 58 3.73 13.41 -31.85
N ALA A 59 2.56 12.76 -32.02
CA ALA A 59 1.99 11.83 -31.06
C ALA A 59 2.86 10.57 -30.86
N ILE A 60 3.57 10.10 -31.88
CA ILE A 60 4.53 9.00 -31.76
C ILE A 60 5.80 9.48 -31.05
N ALA A 61 6.30 10.66 -31.37
CA ALA A 61 7.54 11.22 -30.82
C ALA A 61 7.46 11.59 -29.32
N ILE A 62 6.27 11.72 -28.75
CA ILE A 62 6.08 12.13 -27.34
C ILE A 62 6.46 11.01 -26.35
N ARG A 63 6.40 9.75 -26.74
CA ARG A 63 6.60 8.58 -25.84
C ARG A 63 7.93 8.61 -25.06
N PRO A 64 9.11 8.84 -25.67
CA PRO A 64 10.38 8.93 -24.94
C PRO A 64 10.38 10.10 -23.94
N LYS A 65 9.71 11.22 -24.26
CA LYS A 65 9.61 12.38 -23.36
C LYS A 65 8.72 12.07 -22.15
N ILE A 66 7.60 11.40 -22.32
CA ILE A 66 6.76 10.87 -21.22
C ILE A 66 7.58 9.91 -20.35
N ARG A 67 8.36 9.00 -20.97
CA ARG A 67 9.24 8.09 -20.23
C ARG A 67 10.22 8.84 -19.33
N THR A 68 10.85 9.90 -19.84
CA THR A 68 11.79 10.72 -19.07
C THR A 68 11.12 11.35 -17.86
N ILE A 69 9.90 11.91 -18.02
CA ILE A 69 9.14 12.46 -16.89
C ILE A 69 8.88 11.38 -15.82
N LEU A 70 8.38 10.20 -16.21
CA LEU A 70 8.10 9.14 -15.25
C LEU A 70 9.38 8.59 -14.59
N GLN A 71 10.48 8.48 -15.33
CA GLN A 71 11.76 8.04 -14.78
C GLN A 71 12.32 9.04 -13.77
N THR A 72 12.25 10.32 -14.06
CA THR A 72 12.77 11.36 -13.16
C THR A 72 11.92 11.49 -11.92
N GLU A 73 10.62 11.68 -12.06
CA GLU A 73 9.73 12.02 -10.95
C GLU A 73 9.29 10.76 -10.17
N PHE A 74 8.67 9.80 -10.87
CA PHE A 74 8.10 8.63 -10.19
C PHE A 74 9.17 7.66 -9.68
N LEU A 75 10.18 7.32 -10.47
CA LEU A 75 11.24 6.44 -9.99
C LEU A 75 12.17 7.15 -9.00
N GLY A 76 12.32 8.48 -9.06
CA GLY A 76 12.99 9.27 -8.03
C GLY A 76 12.27 9.14 -6.67
N TRP A 77 10.94 9.27 -6.66
CA TRP A 77 10.11 9.03 -5.49
C TRP A 77 10.22 7.57 -5.01
N ALA A 78 10.04 6.58 -5.90
CA ALA A 78 10.13 5.16 -5.57
C ALA A 78 11.48 4.77 -4.94
N ASN A 79 12.58 5.32 -5.47
CA ASN A 79 13.92 5.15 -4.90
C ASN A 79 14.04 5.74 -3.49
N THR A 80 13.43 6.89 -3.24
CA THR A 80 13.38 7.49 -1.91
C THR A 80 12.63 6.60 -0.92
N VAL A 81 11.47 6.07 -1.30
CA VAL A 81 10.68 5.15 -0.47
C VAL A 81 11.46 3.87 -0.16
N THR A 82 12.00 3.22 -1.19
CA THR A 82 12.71 1.94 -1.02
C THR A 82 14.03 2.10 -0.27
N LYS A 83 14.78 3.18 -0.47
CA LYS A 83 16.03 3.42 0.28
C LYS A 83 15.77 3.94 1.69
N LYS A 84 15.08 5.07 1.83
CA LYS A 84 14.91 5.72 3.14
C LYS A 84 13.80 5.07 3.97
N GLY A 85 12.67 4.72 3.34
CA GLY A 85 11.51 4.14 4.01
C GLY A 85 11.83 2.78 4.61
N PHE A 86 12.33 1.88 3.81
CA PHE A 86 12.65 0.51 4.25
C PHE A 86 13.81 0.49 5.26
N ASN A 87 14.82 1.36 5.11
CA ASN A 87 15.87 1.50 6.13
C ASN A 87 15.31 1.98 7.47
N ARG A 88 14.41 2.97 7.44
CA ARG A 88 13.73 3.47 8.66
C ARG A 88 12.93 2.35 9.33
N GLN A 89 12.24 1.53 8.54
CA GLN A 89 11.45 0.42 9.05
C GLN A 89 12.36 -0.69 9.64
N ALA A 90 13.44 -1.05 8.97
CA ALA A 90 14.42 -2.02 9.47
C ALA A 90 15.01 -1.60 10.83
N LYS A 91 15.40 -0.32 10.97
CA LYS A 91 15.89 0.24 12.25
C LYS A 91 14.83 0.24 13.34
N ARG A 92 13.55 0.38 13.00
CA ARG A 92 12.44 0.28 13.99
C ARG A 92 12.28 -1.15 14.49
N ILE A 93 12.38 -2.14 13.58
CA ILE A 93 12.35 -3.56 13.96
C ILE A 93 13.53 -3.87 14.89
N GLU A 94 14.74 -3.45 14.54
CA GLU A 94 15.92 -3.62 15.38
C GLU A 94 15.74 -3.04 16.80
N ARG A 95 15.31 -1.78 16.89
CA ARG A 95 15.04 -1.14 18.21
C ARG A 95 14.01 -1.90 19.02
N ALA A 96 13.07 -2.48 18.38
CA ALA A 96 12.02 -3.24 19.02
C ALA A 96 12.52 -4.56 19.56
N PHE A 97 13.37 -5.28 18.85
CA PHE A 97 14.01 -6.49 19.36
C PHE A 97 14.91 -6.19 20.57
N LYS A 98 15.63 -5.07 20.57
CA LYS A 98 16.38 -4.58 21.74
C LYS A 98 15.50 -4.32 22.95
N ALA A 99 14.27 -3.87 22.74
CA ALA A 99 13.32 -3.49 23.82
C ALA A 99 12.55 -4.68 24.40
N ILE A 100 12.39 -5.79 23.70
CA ILE A 100 11.66 -6.97 24.18
C ILE A 100 12.37 -7.59 25.41
N GLY A 101 13.70 -7.56 25.47
CA GLY A 101 14.50 -8.25 26.49
C GLY A 101 14.44 -9.78 26.32
N ASN A 102 15.27 -10.51 27.06
CA ASN A 102 15.35 -11.98 27.04
C ASN A 102 15.51 -12.61 25.63
N ILE A 103 15.98 -11.82 24.67
CA ILE A 103 16.43 -12.28 23.36
C ILE A 103 17.96 -12.29 23.38
N PRO A 104 18.62 -13.36 22.92
CA PRO A 104 20.08 -13.39 22.84
C PRO A 104 20.61 -12.14 22.11
N VAL A 105 21.72 -11.59 22.63
CA VAL A 105 22.26 -10.28 22.18
C VAL A 105 22.52 -10.26 20.68
N GLU A 106 23.00 -11.38 20.13
CA GLU A 106 23.26 -11.57 18.70
C GLU A 106 22.03 -11.38 17.81
N PHE A 107 20.81 -11.58 18.36
CA PHE A 107 19.55 -11.38 17.63
C PHE A 107 18.90 -10.02 17.87
N GLN A 108 19.43 -9.19 18.75
CA GLN A 108 18.93 -7.85 19.00
C GLN A 108 19.32 -6.87 17.88
N GLU A 109 20.44 -7.09 17.20
CA GLU A 109 20.92 -6.28 16.08
C GLU A 109 20.60 -6.93 14.72
N LEU A 110 20.70 -6.15 13.64
CA LEU A 110 20.55 -6.69 12.29
C LEU A 110 21.77 -7.53 11.91
N THR A 111 21.57 -8.81 11.68
CA THR A 111 22.59 -9.75 11.22
C THR A 111 22.96 -9.50 9.75
N LYS A 112 24.07 -10.10 9.28
CA LYS A 112 24.43 -10.09 7.85
C LYS A 112 23.32 -10.66 6.97
N GLY A 113 22.63 -11.72 7.44
CA GLY A 113 21.50 -12.32 6.74
C GLY A 113 20.28 -11.39 6.67
N ASP A 114 20.00 -10.62 7.74
CA ASP A 114 18.92 -9.60 7.74
C ASP A 114 19.25 -8.50 6.74
N LEU A 115 20.47 -8.01 6.72
CA LEU A 115 20.90 -6.97 5.78
C LEU A 115 20.82 -7.43 4.32
N GLN A 116 21.13 -8.69 4.04
CA GLN A 116 20.97 -9.27 2.70
C GLN A 116 19.50 -9.38 2.32
N LEU A 117 18.64 -9.88 3.21
CA LEU A 117 17.19 -9.92 3.00
C LEU A 117 16.63 -8.52 2.71
N ILE A 118 16.98 -7.53 3.53
CA ILE A 118 16.59 -6.14 3.37
C ILE A 118 16.99 -5.60 1.98
N ARG A 119 18.22 -5.90 1.54
CA ARG A 119 18.70 -5.49 0.21
C ARG A 119 17.86 -6.09 -0.91
N ASN A 120 17.59 -7.40 -0.83
CA ASN A 120 16.79 -8.11 -1.84
C ASN A 120 15.36 -7.57 -1.92
N LEU A 121 14.70 -7.33 -0.77
CA LEU A 121 13.35 -6.79 -0.71
C LEU A 121 13.24 -5.36 -1.28
N LYS A 122 14.24 -4.53 -1.02
CA LYS A 122 14.34 -3.20 -1.64
C LYS A 122 14.42 -3.27 -3.15
N LEU A 123 15.30 -4.14 -3.66
CA LEU A 123 15.48 -4.32 -5.09
C LEU A 123 14.19 -4.83 -5.75
N GLN A 124 13.57 -5.84 -5.16
CA GLN A 124 12.31 -6.41 -5.66
C GLN A 124 11.20 -5.36 -5.71
N THR A 125 10.99 -4.61 -4.63
CA THR A 125 9.95 -3.56 -4.60
C THR A 125 10.25 -2.43 -5.59
N PHE A 126 11.52 -2.01 -5.72
CA PHE A 126 11.90 -1.00 -6.70
C PHE A 126 11.67 -1.48 -8.13
N THR A 127 11.96 -2.75 -8.43
CA THR A 127 11.68 -3.35 -9.76
C THR A 127 10.20 -3.31 -10.08
N GLN A 128 9.33 -3.62 -9.13
CA GLN A 128 7.88 -3.52 -9.31
C GLN A 128 7.41 -2.08 -9.59
N PHE A 129 8.00 -1.06 -8.94
CA PHE A 129 7.74 0.34 -9.29
C PHE A 129 8.22 0.68 -10.71
N LYS A 130 9.35 0.13 -11.13
CA LYS A 130 9.85 0.29 -12.50
C LYS A 130 8.88 -0.31 -13.52
N ASP A 131 8.26 -1.45 -13.23
CA ASP A 131 7.26 -2.07 -14.09
C ASP A 131 6.00 -1.20 -14.19
N ILE A 132 5.54 -0.59 -13.09
CA ILE A 132 4.46 0.40 -13.12
C ILE A 132 4.84 1.58 -14.01
N SER A 133 6.03 2.16 -13.85
CA SER A 133 6.51 3.27 -14.68
C SER A 133 6.49 2.91 -16.17
N ASN A 134 7.01 1.75 -16.54
CA ASN A 134 7.03 1.29 -17.93
C ASN A 134 5.62 1.09 -18.50
N THR A 135 4.74 0.45 -17.72
CA THR A 135 3.33 0.21 -18.10
C THR A 135 2.61 1.53 -18.36
N PHE A 136 2.74 2.50 -17.44
CA PHE A 136 2.06 3.79 -17.58
C PHE A 136 2.70 4.70 -18.63
N THR A 137 4.00 4.60 -18.89
CA THR A 137 4.63 5.24 -20.05
C THR A 137 3.94 4.81 -21.35
N LYS A 138 3.72 3.49 -21.51
CA LYS A 138 3.02 2.96 -22.68
C LYS A 138 1.58 3.46 -22.75
N ARG A 139 0.82 3.31 -21.65
CA ARG A 139 -0.60 3.69 -21.60
C ARG A 139 -0.83 5.18 -21.93
N LEU A 140 -0.01 6.07 -21.36
CA LEU A 140 -0.10 7.51 -21.63
C LEU A 140 0.21 7.82 -23.08
N ALA A 141 1.27 7.23 -23.64
CA ALA A 141 1.60 7.38 -25.05
C ALA A 141 0.52 6.82 -25.99
N ASP A 142 -0.05 5.66 -25.65
CA ASP A 142 -1.16 5.06 -26.42
C ASP A 142 -2.41 5.97 -26.37
N LYS A 143 -2.70 6.63 -25.22
CA LYS A 143 -3.80 7.61 -25.14
C LYS A 143 -3.56 8.81 -26.05
N VAL A 144 -2.35 9.38 -26.03
CA VAL A 144 -1.98 10.46 -26.95
C VAL A 144 -2.16 10.02 -28.41
N TYR A 145 -1.60 8.89 -28.79
CA TYR A 145 -1.70 8.35 -30.13
C TYR A 145 -3.15 8.14 -30.59
N GLN A 146 -3.97 7.46 -29.76
CA GLN A 146 -5.37 7.16 -30.10
C GLN A 146 -6.21 8.43 -30.26
N ASN A 147 -6.06 9.42 -29.39
CA ASN A 147 -6.80 10.67 -29.47
C ASN A 147 -6.39 11.48 -30.70
N THR A 148 -5.09 11.50 -31.06
CA THR A 148 -4.58 12.17 -32.26
C THR A 148 -5.06 11.46 -33.54
N LEU A 149 -5.06 10.14 -33.53
CA LEU A 149 -5.49 9.34 -34.71
C LEU A 149 -6.93 9.63 -35.11
N VAL A 150 -7.81 9.85 -34.12
CA VAL A 150 -9.23 10.15 -34.41
C VAL A 150 -9.55 11.65 -34.40
N GLY A 151 -8.54 12.52 -34.30
CA GLY A 151 -8.71 13.98 -34.35
C GLY A 151 -9.55 14.54 -33.20
N ARG A 152 -9.42 14.00 -31.97
CA ARG A 152 -10.15 14.49 -30.80
C ARG A 152 -9.67 15.87 -30.37
N GLU A 153 -10.50 16.54 -29.58
CA GLU A 153 -10.14 17.81 -28.94
C GLU A 153 -9.06 17.58 -27.88
N PHE A 154 -8.13 18.53 -27.76
CA PHE A 154 -7.06 18.48 -26.77
C PHE A 154 -7.59 18.36 -25.32
N VAL A 155 -8.72 18.99 -25.02
CA VAL A 155 -9.37 18.94 -23.70
C VAL A 155 -9.81 17.51 -23.34
N GLU A 156 -10.24 16.72 -24.31
CA GLU A 156 -10.60 15.31 -24.08
C GLU A 156 -9.35 14.46 -23.79
N LEU A 157 -8.25 14.68 -24.54
CA LEU A 157 -6.97 14.06 -24.26
C LEU A 157 -6.48 14.42 -22.85
N GLU A 158 -6.51 15.69 -22.46
CA GLU A 158 -6.14 16.16 -21.14
C GLU A 158 -6.90 15.40 -20.06
N LYS A 159 -8.23 15.28 -20.19
CA LYS A 159 -9.08 14.54 -19.26
C LYS A 159 -8.67 13.05 -19.15
N GLU A 160 -8.37 12.40 -20.26
CA GLU A 160 -7.94 10.99 -20.26
C GLU A 160 -6.55 10.80 -19.66
N LEU A 161 -5.62 11.73 -19.87
CA LEU A 161 -4.29 11.70 -19.23
C LEU A 161 -4.41 11.84 -17.70
N ARG A 162 -5.23 12.80 -17.21
CA ARG A 162 -5.54 12.97 -15.79
C ARG A 162 -6.12 11.70 -15.18
N GLN A 163 -7.11 11.09 -15.84
CA GLN A 163 -7.72 9.84 -15.40
C GLN A 163 -6.73 8.68 -15.35
N THR A 164 -5.82 8.61 -16.31
CA THR A 164 -4.81 7.54 -16.38
C THR A 164 -3.78 7.66 -15.26
N ILE A 165 -3.41 8.88 -14.84
CA ILE A 165 -2.40 9.11 -13.80
C ILE A 165 -3.03 9.04 -12.41
N ASN A 166 -3.97 9.92 -12.11
CA ASN A 166 -4.52 10.13 -10.76
C ASN A 166 -5.93 9.54 -10.55
N GLY A 167 -6.59 9.06 -11.61
CA GLY A 167 -8.01 8.72 -11.56
C GLY A 167 -8.91 9.97 -11.57
N ILE A 168 -10.21 9.77 -11.43
CA ILE A 168 -11.23 10.83 -11.64
C ILE A 168 -11.14 11.97 -10.60
N TYR A 169 -10.49 11.76 -9.44
CA TYR A 169 -10.64 12.63 -8.27
C TYR A 169 -9.49 13.59 -7.97
N SER A 170 -8.36 13.56 -8.68
CA SER A 170 -7.24 14.44 -8.31
C SER A 170 -7.50 15.93 -8.54
N LYS A 171 -8.24 16.27 -9.60
CA LYS A 171 -8.66 17.65 -9.96
C LYS A 171 -10.02 17.64 -10.66
N SER A 172 -10.94 16.73 -10.29
CA SER A 172 -12.14 16.53 -11.05
C SER A 172 -13.14 17.68 -10.88
N ASP A 173 -13.74 18.07 -11.97
CA ASP A 173 -14.95 18.88 -12.04
C ASP A 173 -16.22 18.10 -11.62
N ASP A 174 -16.07 16.99 -10.87
CA ASP A 174 -17.21 16.29 -10.28
C ASP A 174 -17.86 17.18 -9.22
N ARG A 175 -18.80 18.01 -9.68
CA ARG A 175 -19.55 18.95 -8.86
C ARG A 175 -20.25 18.26 -7.69
N GLU A 176 -20.61 16.99 -7.84
CA GLU A 176 -21.26 16.22 -6.77
C GLU A 176 -20.27 15.84 -5.68
N ALA A 177 -19.07 15.35 -6.04
CA ALA A 177 -18.01 15.08 -5.08
C ALA A 177 -17.58 16.36 -4.34
N GLN A 178 -17.45 17.50 -5.06
CA GLN A 178 -17.12 18.79 -4.46
C GLN A 178 -18.23 19.25 -3.48
N LYS A 179 -19.52 19.07 -3.83
CA LYS A 179 -20.62 19.37 -2.93
C LYS A 179 -20.59 18.51 -1.66
N LEU A 180 -20.34 17.20 -1.80
CA LEU A 180 -20.21 16.29 -0.66
C LEU A 180 -19.04 16.68 0.25
N VAL A 181 -17.88 16.99 -0.32
CA VAL A 181 -16.71 17.44 0.47
C VAL A 181 -17.00 18.75 1.19
N SER A 182 -17.62 19.72 0.52
CA SER A 182 -18.01 21.00 1.11
C SER A 182 -19.02 20.82 2.23
N PHE A 183 -20.02 19.98 2.02
CA PHE A 183 -21.03 19.63 3.03
C PHE A 183 -20.40 18.98 4.27
N ILE A 184 -19.51 17.99 4.09
CA ILE A 184 -18.79 17.33 5.19
C ILE A 184 -17.94 18.34 5.96
N LYS A 185 -17.17 19.19 5.28
CA LYS A 185 -16.34 20.22 5.92
C LYS A 185 -17.18 21.18 6.78
N ALA A 186 -18.34 21.62 6.28
CA ALA A 186 -19.20 22.58 6.98
C ALA A 186 -19.95 21.98 8.18
N ASN A 187 -20.16 20.66 8.21
CA ASN A 187 -21.06 20.03 9.17
C ASN A 187 -20.42 18.97 10.08
N LYS A 188 -19.16 18.55 9.84
CA LYS A 188 -18.49 17.48 10.58
C LYS A 188 -18.45 17.63 12.11
N ASN A 189 -18.57 18.86 12.61
CA ASN A 189 -18.54 19.15 14.05
C ASN A 189 -19.93 19.36 14.65
N LYS A 190 -21.01 19.29 13.85
CA LYS A 190 -22.39 19.49 14.32
C LYS A 190 -23.03 18.14 14.66
N LYS A 191 -23.26 17.85 15.94
CA LYS A 191 -23.86 16.59 16.42
C LYS A 191 -25.21 16.28 15.75
N SER A 192 -26.04 17.30 15.50
CA SER A 192 -27.35 17.16 14.83
C SER A 192 -27.25 16.72 13.37
N MET A 193 -26.09 16.89 12.73
CA MET A 193 -25.87 16.56 11.31
C MET A 193 -25.00 15.31 11.12
N GLN A 194 -24.70 14.58 12.21
CA GLN A 194 -23.75 13.46 12.14
C GLN A 194 -24.23 12.35 11.17
N SER A 195 -25.52 12.02 11.21
CA SER A 195 -26.11 11.00 10.32
C SER A 195 -25.98 11.37 8.84
N GLU A 196 -26.21 12.62 8.49
CA GLU A 196 -26.08 13.14 7.13
C GLU A 196 -24.61 13.23 6.70
N VAL A 197 -23.72 13.60 7.61
CA VAL A 197 -22.28 13.59 7.39
C VAL A 197 -21.79 12.17 7.13
N ASP A 198 -22.23 11.19 7.90
CA ASP A 198 -21.84 9.78 7.73
C ASP A 198 -22.36 9.23 6.38
N LYS A 199 -23.57 9.58 5.97
CA LYS A 199 -24.09 9.23 4.63
C LYS A 199 -23.29 9.90 3.51
N ALA A 200 -22.93 11.16 3.65
CA ALA A 200 -22.13 11.88 2.68
C ALA A 200 -20.71 11.28 2.58
N VAL A 201 -20.11 10.91 3.71
CA VAL A 201 -18.82 10.20 3.77
C VAL A 201 -18.93 8.82 3.10
N ALA A 202 -19.98 8.03 3.38
CA ALA A 202 -20.18 6.73 2.77
C ALA A 202 -20.38 6.84 1.24
N THR A 203 -21.14 7.85 0.78
CA THR A 203 -21.34 8.13 -0.65
C THR A 203 -20.02 8.52 -1.32
N LEU A 204 -19.25 9.39 -0.69
CA LEU A 204 -17.93 9.78 -1.19
C LEU A 204 -16.97 8.59 -1.23
N GLN A 205 -16.94 7.76 -0.16
CA GLN A 205 -16.16 6.53 -0.12
C GLN A 205 -16.57 5.53 -1.20
N SER A 206 -17.87 5.39 -1.48
CA SER A 206 -18.39 4.56 -2.57
C SER A 206 -17.92 5.05 -3.94
N LYS A 207 -17.97 6.36 -4.18
CA LYS A 207 -17.40 6.98 -5.39
C LYS A 207 -15.89 6.70 -5.48
N PHE A 208 -15.13 6.97 -4.42
CA PHE A 208 -13.70 6.65 -4.35
C PHE A 208 -13.40 5.15 -4.54
N ALA A 209 -14.25 4.24 -4.06
CA ALA A 209 -14.08 2.81 -4.26
C ALA A 209 -14.25 2.41 -5.73
N ARG A 210 -15.19 3.03 -6.45
CA ARG A 210 -15.38 2.82 -7.89
C ARG A 210 -14.18 3.30 -8.70
N ASP A 211 -13.57 4.42 -8.32
CA ASP A 211 -12.40 4.95 -9.01
C ASP A 211 -11.11 4.24 -8.63
N ARG A 212 -11.00 3.74 -7.39
CA ARG A 212 -9.97 2.75 -7.04
C ARG A 212 -10.09 1.45 -7.85
N ALA A 213 -11.27 1.16 -8.37
CA ALA A 213 -11.47 0.10 -9.35
C ALA A 213 -10.94 0.46 -10.75
N GLY A 214 -10.73 1.77 -11.03
CA GLY A 214 -10.15 2.25 -12.28
C GLY A 214 -8.69 1.82 -12.49
N ASP A 215 -8.27 1.90 -13.72
CA ASP A 215 -6.95 1.45 -14.19
C ASP A 215 -5.97 2.64 -14.24
N ASN A 216 -5.67 3.23 -13.08
CA ASN A 216 -4.85 4.43 -12.96
C ASN A 216 -3.55 4.19 -12.16
N MET A 217 -2.57 5.07 -12.38
CA MET A 217 -1.24 4.95 -11.78
C MET A 217 -1.26 5.09 -10.25
N LEU A 218 -2.09 5.99 -9.71
CA LEU A 218 -2.24 6.18 -8.27
C LEU A 218 -2.68 4.89 -7.56
N LYS A 219 -3.66 4.18 -8.13
CA LYS A 219 -4.16 2.92 -7.56
C LYS A 219 -3.06 1.86 -7.48
N TYR A 220 -2.38 1.59 -8.58
CA TYR A 220 -1.33 0.57 -8.61
C TYR A 220 -0.16 0.93 -7.72
N SER A 221 0.27 2.20 -7.76
CA SER A 221 1.40 2.66 -6.96
C SER A 221 1.09 2.67 -5.46
N SER A 222 -0.12 3.07 -5.05
CA SER A 222 -0.53 3.05 -3.65
C SER A 222 -0.71 1.63 -3.12
N GLN A 223 -1.24 0.72 -3.93
CA GLN A 223 -1.34 -0.70 -3.55
C GLN A 223 0.06 -1.32 -3.36
N LEU A 224 0.96 -1.09 -4.31
CA LEU A 224 2.34 -1.59 -4.21
C LEU A 224 3.08 -0.98 -3.01
N LEU A 225 2.89 0.31 -2.74
CA LEU A 225 3.45 0.98 -1.57
C LEU A 225 2.99 0.31 -0.26
N ASN A 226 1.67 0.12 -0.12
CA ASN A 226 1.08 -0.45 1.09
C ASN A 226 1.51 -1.91 1.29
N ASP A 227 1.38 -2.72 0.25
CA ASP A 227 1.77 -4.13 0.32
C ASP A 227 3.27 -4.27 0.53
N GLY A 228 4.08 -3.50 -0.21
CA GLY A 228 5.54 -3.54 -0.12
C GLY A 228 6.09 -3.18 1.25
N LEU A 229 5.58 -2.12 1.90
CA LEU A 229 5.98 -1.75 3.26
C LEU A 229 5.61 -2.82 4.29
N ARG A 230 4.41 -3.38 4.19
CA ARG A 230 3.90 -4.37 5.13
C ARG A 230 4.53 -5.75 4.94
N GLU A 231 4.77 -6.15 3.71
CA GLU A 231 5.46 -7.41 3.40
C GLU A 231 6.95 -7.34 3.78
N PHE A 232 7.59 -6.19 3.55
CA PHE A 232 8.95 -5.93 4.03
C PHE A 232 9.04 -6.09 5.55
N ASP A 233 8.14 -5.41 6.28
CA ASP A 233 8.10 -5.50 7.74
C ASP A 233 7.83 -6.93 8.22
N ALA A 234 6.87 -7.63 7.60
CA ALA A 234 6.52 -8.99 7.94
C ALA A 234 7.71 -9.96 7.71
N GLN A 235 8.40 -9.87 6.59
CA GLN A 235 9.54 -10.76 6.27
C GLN A 235 10.73 -10.54 7.20
N VAL A 236 11.13 -9.28 7.43
CA VAL A 236 12.25 -8.98 8.32
C VAL A 236 11.92 -9.39 9.76
N ASN A 237 10.70 -9.10 10.21
CA ASN A 237 10.26 -9.48 11.54
C ASN A 237 10.15 -10.99 11.72
N ALA A 238 9.63 -11.73 10.73
CA ALA A 238 9.55 -13.18 10.75
C ALA A 238 10.95 -13.80 10.88
N LYS A 239 11.88 -13.40 10.00
CA LYS A 239 13.24 -13.91 10.02
C LYS A 239 13.90 -13.67 11.38
N LYS A 240 13.90 -12.42 11.88
CA LYS A 240 14.48 -12.10 13.19
C LYS A 240 13.83 -12.88 14.33
N SER A 241 12.53 -13.06 14.28
CA SER A 241 11.79 -13.80 15.31
C SER A 241 12.17 -15.28 15.32
N PHE A 242 12.31 -15.90 14.15
CA PHE A 242 12.74 -17.29 14.05
C PHE A 242 14.19 -17.48 14.49
N ASP A 243 15.08 -16.61 14.08
CA ASP A 243 16.47 -16.62 14.52
C ASP A 243 16.57 -16.51 16.06
N ALA A 244 15.64 -15.78 16.68
CA ALA A 244 15.55 -15.61 18.15
C ALA A 244 14.72 -16.69 18.87
N GLY A 245 14.27 -17.76 18.18
CA GLY A 245 13.51 -18.85 18.76
C GLY A 245 12.03 -18.53 19.05
N LEU A 246 11.48 -17.43 18.54
CA LEU A 246 10.09 -17.04 18.71
C LEU A 246 9.22 -17.76 17.67
N THR A 247 8.73 -18.96 17.98
CA THR A 247 8.09 -19.86 17.01
C THR A 247 6.58 -19.96 17.12
N PHE A 248 5.97 -19.50 18.22
CA PHE A 248 4.52 -19.31 18.30
C PHE A 248 4.13 -17.94 17.74
N ILE A 249 2.94 -17.89 17.11
CA ILE A 249 2.46 -16.68 16.43
C ILE A 249 1.03 -16.34 16.81
N LYS A 250 0.75 -15.04 16.88
CA LYS A 250 -0.60 -14.47 17.09
C LYS A 250 -0.91 -13.47 15.99
N TYR A 251 -2.19 -13.41 15.60
CA TYR A 251 -2.66 -12.42 14.62
C TYR A 251 -3.14 -11.17 15.33
N PHE A 252 -2.71 -10.01 14.86
CA PHE A 252 -3.04 -8.71 15.44
C PHE A 252 -3.51 -7.72 14.38
N GLY A 253 -4.40 -6.83 14.78
CA GLY A 253 -4.92 -5.70 14.02
C GLY A 253 -6.35 -5.37 14.41
N ASP A 254 -6.79 -4.18 14.03
CA ASP A 254 -8.14 -3.72 14.32
C ASP A 254 -9.14 -4.25 13.28
N ILE A 255 -10.34 -4.58 13.75
CA ILE A 255 -11.46 -4.94 12.88
C ILE A 255 -12.13 -3.65 12.41
N ILE A 256 -12.09 -3.38 11.12
CA ILE A 256 -12.76 -2.26 10.47
C ILE A 256 -13.84 -2.79 9.50
N PRO A 257 -14.77 -1.97 9.02
CA PRO A 257 -15.85 -2.42 8.12
C PRO A 257 -15.37 -3.23 6.90
N THR A 258 -14.20 -2.89 6.34
CA THR A 258 -13.59 -3.57 5.20
C THR A 258 -12.70 -4.75 5.55
N THR A 259 -12.60 -5.15 6.82
CA THR A 259 -11.83 -6.32 7.25
C THR A 259 -12.44 -7.59 6.67
N ARG A 260 -11.62 -8.39 5.98
CA ARG A 260 -12.06 -9.67 5.39
C ARG A 260 -12.51 -10.66 6.45
N GLN A 261 -13.48 -11.50 6.09
CA GLN A 261 -14.05 -12.49 7.02
C GLN A 261 -12.95 -13.40 7.61
N ILE A 262 -12.02 -13.90 6.80
CA ILE A 262 -10.91 -14.71 7.30
C ILE A 262 -10.09 -14.00 8.39
N CYS A 263 -9.81 -12.72 8.24
CA CYS A 263 -9.07 -11.95 9.24
C CYS A 263 -9.90 -11.77 10.52
N ARG A 264 -11.21 -11.49 10.40
CA ARG A 264 -12.14 -11.42 11.56
C ARG A 264 -12.18 -12.75 12.31
N ASP A 265 -12.31 -13.86 11.59
CA ASP A 265 -12.40 -15.20 12.15
C ASP A 265 -11.13 -15.57 12.92
N VAL A 266 -9.95 -15.28 12.36
CA VAL A 266 -8.67 -15.52 13.05
C VAL A 266 -8.53 -14.63 14.29
N LEU A 267 -8.84 -13.33 14.18
CA LEU A 267 -8.78 -12.40 15.33
C LEU A 267 -9.74 -12.80 16.44
N ASN A 268 -10.94 -13.23 16.11
CA ASN A 268 -11.96 -13.67 17.07
C ASN A 268 -11.73 -15.10 17.61
N GLY A 269 -10.65 -15.76 17.17
CA GLY A 269 -10.26 -17.08 17.66
C GLY A 269 -11.11 -18.25 17.13
N ARG A 270 -11.84 -18.08 16.01
CA ARG A 270 -12.64 -19.17 15.39
C ARG A 270 -11.80 -20.41 15.06
N TYR A 271 -10.54 -20.19 14.67
CA TYR A 271 -9.62 -21.27 14.29
C TYR A 271 -8.59 -21.61 15.39
N ARG A 272 -8.76 -21.08 16.59
CA ARG A 272 -7.82 -21.32 17.69
C ARG A 272 -7.85 -22.79 18.11
N LYS A 273 -6.68 -23.35 18.30
CA LYS A 273 -6.49 -24.67 18.91
C LYS A 273 -6.01 -24.58 20.37
N ARG A 274 -5.52 -23.42 20.80
CA ARG A 274 -5.00 -23.11 22.13
C ARG A 274 -5.65 -21.85 22.68
N LYS A 275 -5.70 -21.73 23.98
CA LYS A 275 -6.03 -20.46 24.65
C LYS A 275 -5.05 -19.37 24.17
N SER A 276 -5.35 -18.12 24.40
CA SER A 276 -4.56 -16.98 23.93
C SER A 276 -4.42 -16.82 22.40
N ASN A 277 -5.19 -17.60 21.62
CA ASN A 277 -5.21 -17.55 20.15
C ASN A 277 -3.82 -17.71 19.51
N LEU A 278 -3.06 -18.68 20.02
CA LEU A 278 -1.72 -19.02 19.56
C LEU A 278 -1.80 -20.07 18.45
N PHE A 279 -0.92 -19.91 17.47
CA PHE A 279 -0.74 -20.82 16.35
C PHE A 279 0.74 -21.20 16.22
N THR A 280 0.99 -22.41 15.72
CA THR A 280 2.27 -22.74 15.11
C THR A 280 2.29 -22.24 13.67
N ILE A 281 3.48 -22.14 13.09
CA ILE A 281 3.66 -21.76 11.70
C ILE A 281 2.93 -22.70 10.76
N GLU A 282 3.03 -24.00 11.03
CA GLU A 282 2.41 -25.04 10.23
C GLU A 282 0.88 -24.96 10.27
N GLU A 283 0.30 -24.71 11.43
CA GLU A 283 -1.15 -24.51 11.58
C GLU A 283 -1.66 -23.34 10.74
N VAL A 284 -0.90 -22.23 10.67
CA VAL A 284 -1.27 -21.09 9.83
C VAL A 284 -1.12 -21.42 8.35
N ARG A 285 -0.07 -22.11 7.94
CA ARG A 285 0.10 -22.53 6.53
C ARG A 285 -1.04 -23.43 6.08
N GLN A 286 -1.39 -24.42 6.88
CA GLN A 286 -2.52 -25.33 6.59
C GLN A 286 -3.86 -24.58 6.56
N LEU A 287 -4.10 -23.66 7.51
CA LEU A 287 -5.31 -22.83 7.53
C LEU A 287 -5.43 -22.01 6.24
N TRP A 288 -4.35 -21.33 5.83
CA TRP A 288 -4.34 -20.51 4.62
C TRP A 288 -4.50 -21.33 3.34
N GLN A 289 -3.96 -22.54 3.28
CA GLN A 289 -4.15 -23.43 2.12
C GLN A 289 -5.62 -23.83 1.96
N ARG A 290 -6.29 -24.16 3.06
CA ARG A 290 -7.68 -24.66 3.06
C ARG A 290 -8.73 -23.57 2.82
N GLN A 291 -8.41 -22.32 3.01
CA GLN A 291 -9.34 -21.19 2.90
C GLN A 291 -9.16 -20.43 1.59
N SER A 292 -10.27 -19.94 1.03
CA SER A 292 -10.27 -19.06 -0.14
C SER A 292 -11.11 -17.83 0.15
N TRP A 293 -10.67 -16.68 -0.37
CA TRP A 293 -11.38 -15.40 -0.23
C TRP A 293 -10.96 -14.41 -1.31
N SER A 294 -11.80 -13.42 -1.58
CA SER A 294 -11.50 -12.35 -2.52
C SER A 294 -10.29 -11.52 -2.06
N GLY A 295 -9.32 -11.31 -2.96
CA GLY A 295 -8.09 -10.59 -2.66
C GLY A 295 -7.06 -11.40 -1.87
N LYS A 296 -7.19 -12.74 -1.83
CA LYS A 296 -6.11 -13.63 -1.38
C LYS A 296 -4.90 -13.44 -2.29
N LYS A 297 -3.72 -13.35 -1.70
CA LYS A 297 -2.46 -13.23 -2.41
C LYS A 297 -1.69 -14.55 -2.29
N SER A 298 -1.06 -14.98 -3.37
CA SER A 298 -0.13 -16.13 -3.33
C SER A 298 1.11 -15.79 -2.51
N GLY A 299 1.68 -16.78 -1.83
CA GLY A 299 2.89 -16.65 -1.03
C GLY A 299 2.73 -17.17 0.40
N ASP A 300 3.79 -17.03 1.22
CA ASP A 300 3.79 -17.46 2.62
C ASP A 300 2.76 -16.61 3.42
N PRO A 301 1.80 -17.23 4.11
CA PRO A 301 0.80 -16.52 4.91
C PRO A 301 1.39 -15.63 6.01
N LEU A 302 2.61 -15.91 6.46
CA LEU A 302 3.31 -15.06 7.42
C LEU A 302 3.67 -13.70 6.83
N VAL A 303 3.83 -13.64 5.52
CA VAL A 303 4.18 -12.43 4.76
C VAL A 303 2.94 -11.79 4.14
N VAL A 304 2.14 -12.57 3.39
CA VAL A 304 0.99 -12.03 2.65
C VAL A 304 -0.25 -11.83 3.51
N ARG A 305 -0.33 -12.46 4.67
CA ARG A 305 -1.39 -12.30 5.68
C ARG A 305 -2.78 -12.52 5.06
N GLY A 306 -3.73 -11.58 5.23
CA GLY A 306 -5.06 -11.62 4.61
C GLY A 306 -5.10 -11.26 3.12
N GLY A 307 -3.93 -11.05 2.45
CA GLY A 307 -3.83 -10.69 1.04
C GLY A 307 -3.67 -9.19 0.78
N TYR A 308 -4.05 -8.72 -0.41
CA TYR A 308 -3.86 -7.34 -0.84
C TYR A 308 -4.46 -6.32 0.15
N ASN A 309 -3.69 -5.26 0.45
CA ASN A 309 -4.08 -4.19 1.40
C ASN A 309 -4.41 -4.69 2.82
N CYS A 310 -3.92 -5.87 3.24
CA CYS A 310 -4.15 -6.38 4.58
C CYS A 310 -3.33 -5.57 5.61
N ARG A 311 -4.00 -4.99 6.61
CA ARG A 311 -3.37 -4.19 7.67
C ARG A 311 -2.96 -4.99 8.89
N HIS A 312 -3.43 -6.24 9.03
CA HIS A 312 -3.09 -7.12 10.15
C HIS A 312 -1.65 -7.60 10.06
N GLN A 313 -1.08 -7.98 11.21
CA GLN A 313 0.29 -8.46 11.32
C GLN A 313 0.36 -9.72 12.20
N TRP A 314 1.31 -10.58 11.92
CA TRP A 314 1.71 -11.63 12.81
C TRP A 314 2.69 -11.11 13.85
N THR A 315 2.50 -11.52 15.09
CA THR A 315 3.41 -11.31 16.21
C THR A 315 3.96 -12.65 16.63
N TYR A 316 5.23 -12.69 16.91
CA TYR A 316 5.97 -13.88 17.28
C TYR A 316 6.25 -13.86 18.78
N VAL A 317 6.07 -14.99 19.43
CA VAL A 317 6.25 -15.17 20.86
C VAL A 317 7.05 -16.43 21.16
N ASN A 318 7.76 -16.46 22.29
CA ASN A 318 8.48 -17.65 22.72
C ASN A 318 7.46 -18.71 23.19
N PRO A 319 7.57 -19.96 22.70
CA PRO A 319 6.77 -21.08 23.20
C PRO A 319 6.83 -21.25 24.73
N ASP A 320 8.00 -21.05 25.33
CA ASP A 320 8.27 -21.23 26.76
C ASP A 320 7.51 -20.23 27.66
N TRP A 321 6.88 -19.22 27.06
CA TRP A 321 6.01 -18.28 27.82
C TRP A 321 4.59 -18.80 28.02
N TYR A 322 4.27 -19.96 27.48
CA TYR A 322 2.94 -20.53 27.47
C TYR A 322 2.96 -22.00 27.87
N ASP A 323 1.93 -22.44 28.62
CA ASP A 323 1.70 -23.86 28.87
C ASP A 323 1.18 -24.60 27.63
N LYS A 324 1.00 -25.90 27.74
CA LYS A 324 0.49 -26.74 26.63
C LYS A 324 -0.92 -26.34 26.17
N GLU A 325 -1.73 -25.80 27.06
CA GLU A 325 -3.07 -25.30 26.80
C GLU A 325 -3.07 -23.89 26.17
N GLY A 326 -1.92 -23.22 26.14
CA GLY A 326 -1.73 -21.86 25.62
C GLY A 326 -2.09 -20.76 26.62
N ASN A 327 -2.05 -21.05 27.93
CA ASN A 327 -2.11 -20.00 28.95
C ASN A 327 -0.72 -19.38 29.11
N LEU A 328 -0.70 -18.07 29.35
CA LEU A 328 0.56 -17.38 29.66
C LEU A 328 1.03 -17.74 31.06
N ILE A 329 2.29 -18.17 31.20
CA ILE A 329 2.91 -18.62 32.46
C ILE A 329 4.00 -17.68 32.98
N ILE A 330 4.31 -16.58 32.23
CA ILE A 330 5.33 -15.58 32.61
C ILE A 330 4.71 -14.18 32.68
#